data_009d71939f0281c753e1478dade7cb56
#
_entry.id   009d71939f0281c753e1478dade7cb56
#
_cell.length_a   1.000
_cell.length_b   1.000
_cell.length_c   1.000
_cell.angle_alpha   90.00
_cell.angle_beta   90.00
_cell.angle_gamma   90.00
#
_symmetry.space_group_name_H-M   'P 1'
#
loop_
_entity.id
_entity.type
_entity.pdbx_description
1 polymer ?
#
loop_
_entity_poly.entity_id
_entity_poly.type
_entity_poly.pdbx_seq_one_letter_code
_entity_poly.pdbx_strand_id
1 'polypeptide(L)'
;PAGQNTCAMKKLFPLIAVLATLCATAAQRPLQLIPQPVRAELREGHFAAPGCKVTAEGFASRPEGLIRVASALAAPHGKQPARKTRNTLLLQLDARAGIPAEGYRLRVAEHEAELTAGDESGIFYGLQTLLQMADADGNIPCAEIEDYPRYGYRGLHLDVCRHFFPVEFVKGYLDRMAAAKLNRFHWHLTDDQGWRIEIKRYPRLTQVGAWRSKSQIGSYE
;
A
#
# COMPACT_ATOMS: atom_id res chain seq x y z
N PRO A 1 79.57 -32.51 42.20
CA PRO A 1 79.23 -32.24 40.79
C PRO A 1 77.94 -31.48 40.67
N ALA A 2 78.05 -30.43 39.98
CA ALA A 2 77.18 -29.30 39.83
C ALA A 2 75.86 -29.63 39.11
N GLY A 3 74.75 -29.22 39.67
CA GLY A 3 73.48 -29.12 38.96
C GLY A 3 73.25 -27.70 38.54
N GLN A 4 73.14 -27.47 37.27
CA GLN A 4 72.82 -26.16 36.70
C GLN A 4 71.29 -26.02 36.68
N ASN A 5 70.80 -25.02 37.46
CA ASN A 5 69.44 -24.57 37.39
C ASN A 5 69.30 -23.56 36.20
N THR A 6 68.65 -24.00 35.14
CA THR A 6 68.19 -23.06 34.09
C THR A 6 66.81 -22.56 34.43
N CYS A 7 66.73 -21.30 34.81
CA CYS A 7 65.50 -20.53 34.97
C CYS A 7 64.83 -20.28 33.64
N ALA A 8 63.77 -21.02 33.36
CA ALA A 8 62.98 -20.79 32.16
C ALA A 8 61.95 -19.62 32.42
N MET A 9 62.27 -18.45 31.93
CA MET A 9 61.36 -17.31 31.90
C MET A 9 60.24 -17.60 30.94
N LYS A 10 59.06 -17.96 31.47
CA LYS A 10 57.83 -18.07 30.70
C LYS A 10 57.38 -16.68 30.26
N LYS A 11 57.58 -16.36 29.00
CA LYS A 11 57.03 -15.18 28.38
C LYS A 11 55.50 -15.35 28.30
N LEU A 12 54.80 -14.61 29.15
CA LEU A 12 53.35 -14.49 29.10
C LEU A 12 52.97 -13.57 27.91
N PHE A 13 52.52 -14.10 26.80
CA PHE A 13 51.90 -13.31 25.76
C PHE A 13 50.50 -12.96 26.21
N PRO A 14 50.11 -11.67 26.24
CA PRO A 14 48.72 -11.31 26.44
C PRO A 14 47.96 -11.66 25.15
N LEU A 15 47.05 -12.60 25.25
CA LEU A 15 46.07 -12.93 24.21
C LEU A 15 45.07 -11.75 24.17
N ILE A 16 45.31 -10.79 23.29
CA ILE A 16 44.33 -9.75 22.96
C ILE A 16 43.23 -10.45 22.20
N ALA A 17 42.18 -10.83 22.89
CA ALA A 17 40.93 -11.24 22.27
C ALA A 17 40.31 -10.01 21.58
N VAL A 18 40.55 -9.86 20.30
CA VAL A 18 39.77 -8.95 19.46
C VAL A 18 38.36 -9.51 19.39
N LEU A 19 37.50 -9.02 20.28
CA LEU A 19 36.06 -9.22 20.19
C LEU A 19 35.60 -8.40 18.97
N ALA A 20 35.63 -9.04 17.81
CA ALA A 20 34.92 -8.54 16.64
C ALA A 20 33.45 -8.62 16.96
N THR A 21 32.88 -7.53 17.47
CA THR A 21 31.44 -7.31 17.50
C THR A 21 30.96 -7.32 16.04
N LEU A 22 30.60 -8.52 15.55
CA LEU A 22 29.72 -8.61 14.39
C LEU A 22 28.39 -7.96 14.84
N CYS A 23 28.23 -6.66 14.56
CA CYS A 23 26.91 -6.11 14.38
C CYS A 23 26.27 -6.88 13.21
N ALA A 24 25.58 -7.94 13.52
CA ALA A 24 24.62 -8.52 12.62
C ALA A 24 23.58 -7.42 12.38
N THR A 25 23.77 -6.63 11.34
CA THR A 25 22.69 -5.84 10.77
C THR A 25 21.61 -6.86 10.43
N ALA A 26 20.60 -6.94 11.27
CA ALA A 26 19.42 -7.73 10.97
C ALA A 26 18.97 -7.24 9.60
N ALA A 27 19.12 -8.09 8.58
CA ALA A 27 18.72 -7.76 7.22
C ALA A 27 17.23 -7.39 7.32
N GLN A 28 16.94 -6.11 7.22
CA GLN A 28 15.56 -5.60 7.25
C GLN A 28 14.83 -6.33 6.12
N ARG A 29 13.77 -7.06 6.47
CA ARG A 29 12.96 -7.75 5.47
C ARG A 29 12.49 -6.71 4.47
N PRO A 30 12.65 -6.94 3.16
CA PRO A 30 12.18 -6.00 2.16
C PRO A 30 10.67 -5.77 2.35
N LEU A 31 10.22 -4.53 2.15
CA LEU A 31 8.80 -4.20 2.17
C LEU A 31 8.06 -5.09 1.16
N GLN A 32 7.06 -5.84 1.65
CA GLN A 32 6.23 -6.70 0.80
C GLN A 32 5.08 -5.86 0.21
N LEU A 33 5.42 -4.95 -0.71
CA LEU A 33 4.44 -4.10 -1.40
C LEU A 33 4.08 -4.68 -2.76
N ILE A 34 2.80 -4.59 -3.12
CA ILE A 34 2.28 -5.02 -4.42
C ILE A 34 1.46 -3.88 -5.04
N PRO A 35 1.91 -3.33 -6.20
CA PRO A 35 3.19 -3.59 -6.89
C PRO A 35 4.39 -3.07 -6.11
N GLN A 36 5.58 -3.60 -6.43
CA GLN A 36 6.84 -3.10 -5.86
C GLN A 36 7.07 -1.66 -6.35
N PRO A 37 7.42 -0.72 -5.46
CA PRO A 37 7.74 0.65 -5.83
C PRO A 37 9.08 0.71 -6.60
N VAL A 38 9.28 1.80 -7.33
CA VAL A 38 10.53 2.05 -8.08
C VAL A 38 11.72 2.13 -7.12
N ARG A 39 11.53 2.78 -5.97
CA ARG A 39 12.54 2.88 -4.90
C ARG A 39 11.87 2.81 -3.54
N ALA A 40 12.45 2.03 -2.63
CA ALA A 40 12.04 1.97 -1.24
C ALA A 40 13.25 1.77 -0.34
N GLU A 41 13.43 2.66 0.63
CA GLU A 41 14.48 2.59 1.63
C GLU A 41 13.86 2.59 3.02
N LEU A 42 14.05 1.51 3.76
CA LEU A 42 13.61 1.44 5.16
C LEU A 42 14.55 2.26 6.04
N ARG A 43 13.97 2.85 7.09
CA ARG A 43 14.67 3.58 8.15
C ARG A 43 14.33 2.93 9.50
N GLU A 44 15.08 3.24 10.52
CA GLU A 44 14.75 2.81 11.88
C GLU A 44 13.54 3.57 12.41
N GLY A 45 12.73 2.91 13.26
CA GLY A 45 11.54 3.49 13.87
C GLY A 45 10.24 3.18 13.15
N HIS A 46 9.14 3.64 13.75
CA HIS A 46 7.78 3.44 13.25
C HIS A 46 6.92 4.69 13.47
N PHE A 47 6.08 4.98 12.52
CA PHE A 47 5.02 5.98 12.61
C PHE A 47 3.75 5.30 13.12
N ALA A 48 3.25 5.74 14.28
CA ALA A 48 1.94 5.27 14.77
C ALA A 48 0.83 6.07 14.08
N ALA A 49 0.14 5.45 13.12
CA ALA A 49 -0.92 6.10 12.36
C ALA A 49 -2.23 6.29 13.14
N PRO A 50 -2.67 5.39 14.05
CA PRO A 50 -3.91 5.58 14.79
C PRO A 50 -3.91 6.88 15.60
N GLY A 51 -4.92 7.73 15.37
CA GLY A 51 -5.08 9.03 16.02
C GLY A 51 -4.22 10.15 15.46
N CYS A 52 -3.46 9.93 14.38
CA CYS A 52 -2.71 10.99 13.71
C CYS A 52 -3.66 12.04 13.10
N LYS A 53 -3.15 13.28 13.01
CA LYS A 53 -3.87 14.37 12.34
C LYS A 53 -3.60 14.28 10.83
N VAL A 54 -4.65 14.19 10.02
CA VAL A 54 -4.54 14.27 8.56
C VAL A 54 -4.68 15.71 8.11
N THR A 55 -3.72 16.21 7.34
CA THR A 55 -3.72 17.54 6.70
C THR A 55 -3.55 17.40 5.21
N ALA A 56 -4.08 18.36 4.43
CA ALA A 56 -4.00 18.37 2.97
C ALA A 56 -3.67 19.78 2.50
N GLU A 57 -2.65 19.92 1.67
CA GLU A 57 -2.12 21.17 1.16
C GLU A 57 -1.96 21.13 -0.37
N GLY A 58 -2.06 22.29 -1.04
CA GLY A 58 -1.88 22.42 -2.49
C GLY A 58 -3.10 22.04 -3.32
N PHE A 59 -4.21 21.62 -2.73
CA PHE A 59 -5.45 21.30 -3.44
C PHE A 59 -6.30 22.54 -3.69
N ALA A 60 -6.94 22.62 -4.86
CA ALA A 60 -7.86 23.71 -5.20
C ALA A 60 -9.12 23.72 -4.31
N SER A 61 -9.53 22.54 -3.84
CA SER A 61 -10.61 22.35 -2.86
C SER A 61 -10.23 21.19 -1.94
N ARG A 62 -10.92 21.10 -0.80
CA ARG A 62 -10.64 20.01 0.16
C ARG A 62 -10.88 18.63 -0.47
N PRO A 63 -9.87 17.75 -0.53
CA PRO A 63 -9.97 16.45 -1.20
C PRO A 63 -10.64 15.40 -0.30
N GLU A 64 -11.95 15.50 -0.10
CA GLU A 64 -12.72 14.69 0.86
C GLU A 64 -12.55 13.17 0.64
N GLY A 65 -12.45 12.73 -0.62
CA GLY A 65 -12.22 11.33 -0.97
C GLY A 65 -10.88 10.82 -0.44
N LEU A 66 -9.80 11.57 -0.69
CA LEU A 66 -8.44 11.23 -0.24
C LEU A 66 -8.31 11.31 1.28
N ILE A 67 -8.91 12.34 1.90
CA ILE A 67 -8.95 12.47 3.37
C ILE A 67 -9.68 11.27 3.99
N ARG A 68 -10.76 10.77 3.39
CA ARG A 68 -11.46 9.58 3.86
C ARG A 68 -10.57 8.35 3.84
N VAL A 69 -9.82 8.13 2.75
CA VAL A 69 -8.85 7.01 2.66
C VAL A 69 -7.75 7.17 3.71
N ALA A 70 -7.18 8.38 3.84
CA ALA A 70 -6.17 8.66 4.86
C ALA A 70 -6.68 8.50 6.28
N SER A 71 -7.96 8.84 6.53
CA SER A 71 -8.61 8.67 7.83
C SER A 71 -8.80 7.20 8.22
N ALA A 72 -8.82 6.27 7.25
CA ALA A 72 -8.82 4.85 7.54
C ALA A 72 -7.52 4.40 8.24
N LEU A 73 -6.37 5.00 7.90
CA LEU A 73 -5.10 4.78 8.61
C LEU A 73 -5.12 5.36 10.03
N ALA A 74 -5.76 6.53 10.20
CA ALA A 74 -5.87 7.20 11.49
C ALA A 74 -6.94 6.58 12.41
N ALA A 75 -7.76 5.67 11.89
CA ALA A 75 -8.78 4.98 12.67
C ALA A 75 -8.15 4.05 13.73
N PRO A 76 -8.85 3.77 14.84
CA PRO A 76 -8.40 2.78 15.80
C PRO A 76 -8.24 1.41 15.13
N HIS A 77 -7.09 0.77 15.36
CA HIS A 77 -6.83 -0.60 14.92
C HIS A 77 -7.00 -1.57 16.10
N GLY A 78 -7.65 -2.69 15.84
CA GLY A 78 -7.89 -3.70 16.88
C GLY A 78 -8.84 -3.23 17.99
N LYS A 79 -8.58 -3.65 19.24
CA LYS A 79 -9.40 -3.32 20.44
C LYS A 79 -8.91 -2.09 21.20
N GLN A 80 -7.85 -1.44 20.71
CA GLN A 80 -7.29 -0.29 21.42
C GLN A 80 -8.00 1.01 21.01
N PRO A 81 -8.37 1.88 21.97
CA PRO A 81 -8.91 3.19 21.65
C PRO A 81 -7.83 4.04 20.97
N ALA A 82 -8.24 4.91 20.03
CA ALA A 82 -7.35 5.86 19.42
C ALA A 82 -6.62 6.68 20.49
N ARG A 83 -5.29 6.57 20.55
CA ARG A 83 -4.48 7.45 21.40
C ARG A 83 -4.42 8.82 20.74
N LYS A 84 -4.60 9.89 21.49
CA LYS A 84 -4.26 11.23 21.03
C LYS A 84 -2.75 11.26 20.80
N THR A 85 -2.33 11.25 19.55
CA THR A 85 -0.93 11.39 19.18
C THR A 85 -0.67 12.82 18.68
N ARG A 86 0.59 13.23 18.62
CA ARG A 86 1.02 14.46 17.94
C ARG A 86 1.42 14.19 16.50
N ASN A 87 1.23 12.95 16.05
CA ASN A 87 1.62 12.52 14.72
C ASN A 87 0.76 13.17 13.65
N THR A 88 1.38 13.49 12.52
CA THR A 88 0.72 14.14 11.38
C THR A 88 0.95 13.34 10.11
N LEU A 89 -0.11 13.13 9.34
CA LEU A 89 -0.04 12.68 7.96
C LEU A 89 -0.36 13.88 7.06
N LEU A 90 0.63 14.37 6.33
CA LEU A 90 0.50 15.46 5.37
C LEU A 90 0.31 14.90 3.96
N LEU A 91 -0.77 15.29 3.29
CA LEU A 91 -1.02 15.07 1.87
C LEU A 91 -0.68 16.36 1.13
N GLN A 92 0.36 16.35 0.32
CA GLN A 92 0.83 17.54 -0.41
C GLN A 92 0.68 17.36 -1.90
N LEU A 93 -0.17 18.15 -2.52
CA LEU A 93 -0.32 18.22 -3.96
C LEU A 93 0.55 19.35 -4.52
N ASP A 94 1.60 18.99 -5.26
CA ASP A 94 2.52 19.96 -5.87
C ASP A 94 2.84 19.57 -7.32
N ALA A 95 2.15 20.20 -8.26
CA ALA A 95 2.37 19.98 -9.68
C ALA A 95 3.79 20.37 -10.18
N ARG A 96 4.57 21.08 -9.33
CA ARG A 96 5.95 21.50 -9.65
C ARG A 96 7.00 20.60 -9.05
N ALA A 97 6.60 19.59 -8.28
CA ALA A 97 7.55 18.68 -7.61
C ALA A 97 8.37 17.79 -8.56
N GLY A 98 8.10 17.82 -9.88
CA GLY A 98 8.81 17.02 -10.87
C GLY A 98 8.54 15.51 -10.72
N ILE A 99 7.41 15.15 -10.14
CA ILE A 99 6.97 13.75 -9.99
C ILE A 99 6.19 13.36 -11.24
N PRO A 100 6.46 12.18 -11.85
CA PRO A 100 5.69 11.70 -12.99
C PRO A 100 4.18 11.59 -12.69
N ALA A 101 3.35 11.59 -13.72
CA ALA A 101 1.90 11.41 -13.58
C ALA A 101 1.56 10.12 -12.82
N GLU A 102 0.58 10.19 -11.92
CA GLU A 102 0.17 9.11 -11.01
C GLU A 102 1.29 8.65 -10.04
N GLY A 103 2.46 9.34 -10.04
CA GLY A 103 3.58 9.06 -9.16
C GLY A 103 3.49 9.81 -7.83
N TYR A 104 4.30 9.37 -6.86
CA TYR A 104 4.38 10.00 -5.55
C TYR A 104 5.76 9.81 -4.91
N ARG A 105 6.06 10.67 -3.94
CA ARG A 105 7.12 10.50 -2.96
C ARG A 105 6.49 10.40 -1.58
N LEU A 106 6.96 9.46 -0.80
CA LEU A 106 6.48 9.21 0.56
C LEU A 106 7.67 9.18 1.50
N ARG A 107 7.64 10.04 2.50
CA ARG A 107 8.58 10.06 3.62
C ARG A 107 7.84 9.73 4.90
N VAL A 108 8.21 8.67 5.57
CA VAL A 108 7.65 8.26 6.86
C VAL A 108 8.73 8.39 7.92
N ALA A 109 8.51 9.25 8.90
CA ALA A 109 9.31 9.41 10.11
C ALA A 109 8.44 9.14 11.34
N GLU A 110 9.00 9.04 12.54
CA GLU A 110 8.29 8.61 13.75
C GLU A 110 7.05 9.46 14.10
N HIS A 111 7.08 10.75 13.78
CA HIS A 111 6.01 11.68 14.14
C HIS A 111 5.32 12.34 12.94
N GLU A 112 5.87 12.15 11.75
CA GLU A 112 5.37 12.76 10.54
C GLU A 112 5.47 11.79 9.36
N ALA A 113 4.37 11.65 8.64
CA ALA A 113 4.34 11.02 7.33
C ALA A 113 3.95 12.08 6.29
N GLU A 114 4.78 12.27 5.28
CA GLU A 114 4.57 13.22 4.20
C GLU A 114 4.42 12.48 2.88
N LEU A 115 3.30 12.71 2.22
CA LEU A 115 2.98 12.14 0.91
C LEU A 115 2.82 13.26 -0.10
N THR A 116 3.78 13.40 -1.01
CA THR A 116 3.80 14.42 -2.06
C THR A 116 3.56 13.78 -3.42
N ALA A 117 2.69 14.39 -4.24
CA ALA A 117 2.45 13.97 -5.62
C ALA A 117 2.16 15.16 -6.53
N GLY A 118 2.32 14.97 -7.85
CA GLY A 118 1.99 15.96 -8.87
C GLY A 118 0.51 16.03 -9.22
N ASP A 119 -0.24 14.97 -8.92
CA ASP A 119 -1.68 14.84 -9.15
C ASP A 119 -2.39 14.06 -8.04
N GLU A 120 -3.71 14.12 -8.00
CA GLU A 120 -4.52 13.45 -6.98
C GLU A 120 -4.44 11.92 -7.05
N SER A 121 -4.19 11.35 -8.24
CA SER A 121 -4.03 9.92 -8.44
C SER A 121 -2.75 9.42 -7.75
N GLY A 122 -1.66 10.20 -7.81
CA GLY A 122 -0.43 9.92 -7.10
C GLY A 122 -0.63 9.92 -5.57
N ILE A 123 -1.38 10.90 -5.03
CA ILE A 123 -1.77 10.90 -3.61
C ILE A 123 -2.55 9.62 -3.26
N PHE A 124 -3.53 9.24 -4.10
CA PHE A 124 -4.31 8.03 -3.88
C PHE A 124 -3.44 6.77 -3.84
N TYR A 125 -2.50 6.61 -4.78
CA TYR A 125 -1.62 5.45 -4.82
C TYR A 125 -0.59 5.43 -3.69
N GLY A 126 -0.11 6.59 -3.26
CA GLY A 126 0.72 6.69 -2.08
C GLY A 126 -0.03 6.28 -0.80
N LEU A 127 -1.30 6.63 -0.67
CA LEU A 127 -2.17 6.17 0.41
C LEU A 127 -2.37 4.65 0.38
N GLN A 128 -2.50 4.02 -0.81
CA GLN A 128 -2.55 2.56 -0.92
C GLN A 128 -1.25 1.91 -0.42
N THR A 129 -0.12 2.54 -0.67
CA THR A 129 1.17 2.08 -0.15
C THR A 129 1.22 2.17 1.37
N LEU A 130 0.81 3.28 1.97
CA LEU A 130 0.73 3.43 3.43
C LEU A 130 -0.18 2.37 4.07
N LEU A 131 -1.34 2.09 3.44
CA LEU A 131 -2.27 1.04 3.88
C LEU A 131 -1.62 -0.36 3.86
N GLN A 132 -0.81 -0.66 2.84
CA GLN A 132 -0.09 -1.94 2.76
C GLN A 132 1.08 -2.04 3.75
N MET A 133 1.68 -0.91 4.14
CA MET A 133 2.78 -0.86 5.09
C MET A 133 2.31 -0.98 6.55
N ALA A 134 1.07 -0.61 6.84
CA ALA A 134 0.53 -0.63 8.19
C ALA A 134 0.39 -2.07 8.71
N ASP A 135 0.90 -2.31 9.91
CA ASP A 135 0.68 -3.57 10.63
C ASP A 135 -0.73 -3.62 11.25
N ALA A 136 -1.03 -4.71 11.96
CA ALA A 136 -2.33 -4.92 12.60
C ALA A 136 -2.67 -3.88 13.68
N ASP A 137 -1.68 -3.19 14.23
CA ASP A 137 -1.83 -2.13 15.23
C ASP A 137 -1.80 -0.74 14.58
N GLY A 138 -1.62 -0.65 13.25
CA GLY A 138 -1.54 0.59 12.49
C GLY A 138 -0.19 1.28 12.58
N ASN A 139 0.88 0.56 12.96
CA ASN A 139 2.23 1.11 12.89
C ASN A 139 2.79 0.94 11.48
N ILE A 140 3.43 1.97 10.98
CA ILE A 140 4.03 2.02 9.65
C ILE A 140 5.54 2.17 9.83
N PRO A 141 6.40 1.30 9.26
CA PRO A 141 7.83 1.44 9.38
C PRO A 141 8.30 2.75 8.75
N CYS A 142 9.28 3.40 9.35
CA CYS A 142 9.91 4.59 8.78
C CYS A 142 10.58 4.23 7.46
N ALA A 143 10.35 5.04 6.43
CA ALA A 143 10.82 4.75 5.08
C ALA A 143 10.84 5.99 4.19
N GLU A 144 11.62 5.93 3.12
CA GLU A 144 11.55 6.81 1.97
C GLU A 144 11.18 5.98 0.75
N ILE A 145 10.10 6.36 0.07
CA ILE A 145 9.58 5.63 -1.09
C ILE A 145 9.36 6.62 -2.23
N GLU A 146 9.80 6.25 -3.42
CA GLU A 146 9.46 6.92 -4.67
C GLU A 146 8.85 5.89 -5.61
N ASP A 147 7.69 6.23 -6.17
CA ASP A 147 6.99 5.32 -7.05
C ASP A 147 6.21 6.08 -8.14
N TYR A 148 6.14 5.48 -9.29
CA TYR A 148 5.33 5.93 -10.44
C TYR A 148 5.05 4.75 -11.36
N PRO A 149 3.94 4.77 -12.10
CA PRO A 149 3.56 3.65 -12.94
C PRO A 149 4.48 3.49 -14.14
N ARG A 150 4.88 2.25 -14.42
CA ARG A 150 5.59 1.88 -15.66
C ARG A 150 4.68 1.94 -16.89
N TYR A 151 3.38 1.67 -16.71
CA TYR A 151 2.39 1.65 -17.79
C TYR A 151 1.21 2.57 -17.45
N GLY A 152 0.80 3.41 -18.40
CA GLY A 152 -0.35 4.30 -18.24
C GLY A 152 -1.69 3.58 -18.21
N TYR A 153 -1.83 2.42 -18.87
CA TYR A 153 -3.01 1.57 -18.80
C TYR A 153 -2.74 0.35 -17.90
N ARG A 154 -3.49 0.25 -16.81
CA ARG A 154 -3.42 -0.85 -15.84
C ARG A 154 -4.83 -1.27 -15.48
N GLY A 155 -5.36 -2.28 -16.18
CA GLY A 155 -6.78 -2.61 -16.10
C GLY A 155 -7.07 -4.05 -15.73
N LEU A 156 -8.28 -4.26 -15.22
CA LEU A 156 -8.92 -5.56 -15.09
C LEU A 156 -10.27 -5.55 -15.80
N HIS A 157 -10.71 -6.72 -16.20
CA HIS A 157 -11.99 -6.97 -16.83
C HIS A 157 -12.86 -7.87 -15.94
N LEU A 158 -14.15 -7.55 -15.83
CA LEU A 158 -15.14 -8.39 -15.17
C LEU A 158 -16.37 -8.53 -16.06
N ASP A 159 -16.68 -9.76 -16.44
CA ASP A 159 -17.89 -10.12 -17.18
C ASP A 159 -19.00 -10.50 -16.19
N VAL A 160 -20.03 -9.66 -16.10
CA VAL A 160 -21.19 -9.91 -15.25
C VAL A 160 -22.41 -10.40 -16.06
N CYS A 161 -22.27 -10.56 -17.39
CA CYS A 161 -23.33 -11.02 -18.28
C CYS A 161 -23.43 -12.54 -18.26
N ARG A 162 -22.31 -13.26 -18.44
CA ARG A 162 -22.26 -14.72 -18.41
C ARG A 162 -22.49 -15.25 -17.01
N HIS A 163 -22.02 -14.50 -16.00
CA HIS A 163 -22.24 -14.80 -14.59
C HIS A 163 -22.55 -13.53 -13.82
N PHE A 164 -23.68 -13.52 -13.10
CA PHE A 164 -24.07 -12.38 -12.28
C PHE A 164 -23.22 -12.30 -11.00
N PHE A 165 -22.71 -11.10 -10.69
CA PHE A 165 -22.03 -10.81 -9.44
C PHE A 165 -22.80 -9.74 -8.66
N PRO A 166 -23.01 -9.92 -7.34
CA PRO A 166 -23.69 -8.93 -6.53
C PRO A 166 -22.83 -7.66 -6.37
N VAL A 167 -23.48 -6.56 -6.03
CA VAL A 167 -22.85 -5.24 -5.90
C VAL A 167 -21.65 -5.27 -4.94
N GLU A 168 -21.77 -5.96 -3.81
CA GLU A 168 -20.70 -6.05 -2.82
C GLU A 168 -19.46 -6.78 -3.33
N PHE A 169 -19.64 -7.77 -4.20
CA PHE A 169 -18.51 -8.42 -4.89
C PHE A 169 -17.79 -7.42 -5.80
N VAL A 170 -18.54 -6.64 -6.60
CA VAL A 170 -17.95 -5.64 -7.51
C VAL A 170 -17.21 -4.55 -6.73
N LYS A 171 -17.77 -4.07 -5.62
CA LYS A 171 -17.08 -3.13 -4.72
C LYS A 171 -15.76 -3.70 -4.20
N GLY A 172 -15.78 -4.92 -3.66
CA GLY A 172 -14.55 -5.58 -3.20
C GLY A 172 -13.54 -5.87 -4.32
N TYR A 173 -14.02 -6.04 -5.57
CA TYR A 173 -13.16 -6.15 -6.74
C TYR A 173 -12.45 -4.81 -7.03
N LEU A 174 -13.18 -3.68 -6.96
CA LEU A 174 -12.61 -2.34 -7.11
C LEU A 174 -11.61 -2.00 -5.99
N ASP A 175 -11.88 -2.41 -4.76
CA ASP A 175 -10.95 -2.22 -3.64
C ASP A 175 -9.62 -2.95 -3.88
N ARG A 176 -9.66 -4.18 -4.42
CA ARG A 176 -8.45 -4.92 -4.80
C ARG A 176 -7.71 -4.27 -5.96
N MET A 177 -8.45 -3.73 -6.95
CA MET A 177 -7.86 -2.95 -8.03
C MET A 177 -7.14 -1.71 -7.49
N ALA A 178 -7.77 -0.99 -6.56
CA ALA A 178 -7.19 0.17 -5.91
C ALA A 178 -5.89 -0.20 -5.15
N ALA A 179 -5.92 -1.25 -4.34
CA ALA A 179 -4.75 -1.73 -3.60
C ALA A 179 -3.59 -2.12 -4.53
N ALA A 180 -3.88 -2.70 -5.70
CA ALA A 180 -2.89 -3.04 -6.74
C ALA A 180 -2.56 -1.86 -7.67
N LYS A 181 -3.02 -0.63 -7.37
CA LYS A 181 -2.79 0.59 -8.16
C LYS A 181 -3.24 0.49 -9.62
N LEU A 182 -4.29 -0.28 -9.89
CA LEU A 182 -4.91 -0.36 -11.20
C LEU A 182 -5.82 0.85 -11.45
N ASN A 183 -5.89 1.34 -12.71
CA ASN A 183 -6.58 2.58 -13.04
C ASN A 183 -7.67 2.45 -14.11
N ARG A 184 -7.95 1.24 -14.59
CA ARG A 184 -8.99 0.96 -15.59
C ARG A 184 -9.78 -0.27 -15.20
N PHE A 185 -11.11 -0.10 -15.14
CA PHE A 185 -12.04 -1.18 -14.91
C PHE A 185 -12.90 -1.37 -16.18
N HIS A 186 -12.70 -2.49 -16.87
CA HIS A 186 -13.54 -2.88 -17.97
C HIS A 186 -14.71 -3.72 -17.43
N TRP A 187 -15.84 -3.08 -17.21
CA TRP A 187 -17.05 -3.74 -16.72
C TRP A 187 -17.92 -4.16 -17.89
N HIS A 188 -17.96 -5.46 -18.20
CA HIS A 188 -18.75 -6.03 -19.27
C HIS A 188 -20.18 -6.27 -18.76
N LEU A 189 -21.08 -5.33 -19.06
CA LEU A 189 -22.41 -5.23 -18.47
C LEU A 189 -23.52 -5.79 -19.36
N THR A 190 -23.29 -5.96 -20.66
CA THR A 190 -24.32 -6.30 -21.62
C THR A 190 -23.82 -7.30 -22.64
N ASP A 191 -24.53 -8.41 -22.77
CA ASP A 191 -24.30 -9.41 -23.80
C ASP A 191 -25.61 -10.23 -24.03
N ASP A 192 -25.60 -11.19 -24.95
CA ASP A 192 -26.77 -12.04 -25.28
C ASP A 192 -27.22 -12.90 -24.08
N GLN A 193 -26.34 -13.30 -23.19
CA GLN A 193 -26.65 -14.10 -22.00
C GLN A 193 -27.25 -13.28 -20.84
N GLY A 194 -27.13 -11.95 -20.84
CA GLY A 194 -27.72 -11.14 -19.80
C GLY A 194 -27.44 -9.65 -19.95
N TRP A 195 -28.48 -8.88 -19.74
CA TRP A 195 -28.40 -7.41 -19.73
C TRP A 195 -28.42 -6.87 -18.31
N ARG A 196 -27.37 -6.14 -17.90
CA ARG A 196 -27.17 -5.69 -16.50
C ARG A 196 -27.27 -4.17 -16.29
N ILE A 197 -27.50 -3.41 -17.37
CA ILE A 197 -27.68 -1.95 -17.29
C ILE A 197 -29.19 -1.64 -17.34
N GLU A 198 -29.71 -1.00 -16.28
CA GLU A 198 -31.07 -0.49 -16.32
C GLU A 198 -31.16 0.72 -17.28
N ILE A 199 -32.04 0.63 -18.26
CA ILE A 199 -32.40 1.73 -19.14
C ILE A 199 -33.89 2.01 -18.94
N LYS A 200 -34.21 3.10 -18.22
CA LYS A 200 -35.60 3.43 -17.85
C LYS A 200 -36.60 3.46 -19.03
N ARG A 201 -36.11 3.91 -20.20
CA ARG A 201 -36.91 3.95 -21.44
C ARG A 201 -37.17 2.57 -21.98
N TYR A 202 -36.36 1.56 -21.64
CA TYR A 202 -36.44 0.20 -22.14
C TYR A 202 -36.42 -0.81 -20.99
N PRO A 203 -37.45 -0.82 -20.10
CA PRO A 203 -37.42 -1.59 -18.86
C PRO A 203 -37.35 -3.11 -19.09
N ARG A 204 -37.84 -3.61 -20.23
CA ARG A 204 -37.77 -5.03 -20.57
C ARG A 204 -36.37 -5.57 -20.71
N LEU A 205 -35.34 -4.71 -20.94
CA LEU A 205 -33.95 -5.13 -21.00
C LEU A 205 -33.47 -5.73 -19.66
N THR A 206 -33.95 -5.19 -18.54
CA THR A 206 -33.61 -5.72 -17.21
C THR A 206 -34.69 -6.62 -16.62
N GLN A 207 -35.98 -6.34 -16.92
CA GLN A 207 -37.08 -7.18 -16.42
C GLN A 207 -37.11 -8.58 -17.06
N VAL A 208 -36.74 -8.70 -18.34
CA VAL A 208 -36.72 -9.94 -19.11
C VAL A 208 -35.29 -10.33 -19.49
N GLY A 209 -34.55 -9.43 -20.14
CA GLY A 209 -33.21 -9.71 -20.69
C GLY A 209 -32.10 -9.95 -19.64
N ALA A 210 -32.37 -9.59 -18.38
CA ALA A 210 -31.44 -9.88 -17.29
C ALA A 210 -31.60 -11.30 -16.70
N TRP A 211 -32.62 -12.02 -17.06
CA TRP A 211 -32.98 -13.30 -16.47
C TRP A 211 -32.85 -14.44 -17.47
N ARG A 212 -32.38 -15.59 -17.00
CA ARG A 212 -32.35 -16.85 -17.77
C ARG A 212 -32.51 -18.06 -16.86
N SER A 213 -32.96 -19.17 -17.41
CA SER A 213 -33.22 -20.40 -16.65
C SER A 213 -31.96 -21.11 -16.18
N LYS A 214 -30.84 -20.96 -16.90
CA LYS A 214 -29.54 -21.58 -16.58
C LYS A 214 -28.40 -20.79 -17.18
N SER A 215 -27.23 -20.88 -16.56
CA SER A 215 -25.98 -20.40 -17.14
C SER A 215 -25.30 -21.52 -17.91
N GLN A 216 -24.85 -21.22 -19.11
CA GLN A 216 -24.06 -22.14 -19.88
C GLN A 216 -22.58 -21.96 -19.52
N ILE A 217 -21.93 -23.04 -19.13
CA ILE A 217 -20.49 -23.08 -18.84
C ILE A 217 -19.95 -24.24 -19.71
N GLY A 218 -18.99 -23.91 -20.58
CA GLY A 218 -18.38 -24.89 -21.48
C GLY A 218 -18.92 -24.91 -22.89
N SER A 219 -18.60 -25.97 -23.68
CA SER A 219 -19.01 -26.13 -25.06
C SER A 219 -20.52 -26.28 -25.23
N TYR A 220 -21.02 -25.78 -26.35
CA TYR A 220 -22.40 -25.98 -26.78
C TYR A 220 -22.53 -27.41 -27.31
N GLU A 221 -23.11 -28.30 -26.54
CA GLU A 221 -23.69 -29.56 -27.03
C GLU A 221 -25.21 -29.53 -26.95
#